data_b1277204ccf979ba051da972350534b3
#
_entry.id   b1277204ccf979ba051da972350534b3
#
_cell.length_a   1.000
_cell.length_b   1.000
_cell.length_c   1.000
_cell.angle_alpha   90.00
_cell.angle_beta   90.00
_cell.angle_gamma   90.00
#
_symmetry.space_group_name_H-M   'P 1'
#
loop_
_entity.id
_entity.type
_entity.pdbx_description
1 polymer ?
#
loop_
_entity_poly.entity_id
_entity_poly.type
_entity_poly.pdbx_seq_one_letter_code
_entity_poly.pdbx_strand_id
1 'polypeptide(L)'
;HYGKNKNDIIKSLPKDFYAYRKDIDYNNNFHKDYFIYNNFLKYNFNNLALERHINHCGAKEFNRKALCFNLDKLKLIDSIITIPTVKNKLLYMNTFNFLNKNDNTENNKAVLKSFLEKSTNEENKVAITALVKTLDKLKTGNTFPDITVLNVKNEETLINNLINRPTAIYFWSNKFYDHFKHSHNKVKELKDKYPEVDFIAINIDNKASKNWMYSLNKNSYPLEREFQLNDVKKDKDILAIHPMTKVFVLNKNQKIVHSNTNMFASNFEQQLLAIVSK
;
A
#
# COMPACT_ATOMS: atom_id res chain seq x y z
N HIS A 1 -15.70 -4.82 -23.83
CA HIS A 1 -14.23 -4.69 -24.03
C HIS A 1 -13.43 -5.79 -23.32
N TYR A 2 -14.03 -6.94 -23.07
CA TYR A 2 -13.32 -8.11 -22.53
C TYR A 2 -12.26 -8.59 -23.55
N GLY A 3 -10.98 -8.63 -23.10
CA GLY A 3 -9.88 -9.21 -23.89
C GLY A 3 -9.03 -8.22 -24.71
N LYS A 4 -9.35 -6.93 -24.77
CA LYS A 4 -8.48 -5.94 -25.44
C LYS A 4 -7.48 -5.34 -24.47
N ASN A 5 -6.22 -5.23 -24.89
CA ASN A 5 -5.20 -4.47 -24.14
C ASN A 5 -5.63 -3.00 -24.03
N LYS A 6 -5.41 -2.38 -22.86
CA LYS A 6 -5.75 -0.96 -22.65
C LYS A 6 -5.12 -0.02 -23.68
N ASN A 7 -3.91 -0.33 -24.12
CA ASN A 7 -3.21 0.45 -25.14
C ASN A 7 -3.95 0.42 -26.48
N ASP A 8 -4.50 -0.74 -26.85
CA ASP A 8 -5.25 -0.90 -28.09
C ASP A 8 -6.60 -0.17 -28.02
N ILE A 9 -7.25 -0.19 -26.84
CA ILE A 9 -8.47 0.58 -26.61
C ILE A 9 -8.19 2.07 -26.77
N ILE A 10 -7.13 2.60 -26.16
CA ILE A 10 -6.78 4.02 -26.24
C ILE A 10 -6.45 4.44 -27.66
N LYS A 11 -5.70 3.62 -28.40
CA LYS A 11 -5.38 3.87 -29.80
C LYS A 11 -6.60 3.81 -30.73
N SER A 12 -7.64 3.06 -30.34
CA SER A 12 -8.89 2.95 -31.11
C SER A 12 -9.91 4.05 -30.80
N LEU A 13 -9.63 4.94 -29.85
CA LEU A 13 -10.54 6.04 -29.52
C LEU A 13 -10.57 7.08 -30.67
N PRO A 14 -11.74 7.70 -30.96
CA PRO A 14 -11.82 8.82 -31.86
C PRO A 14 -10.85 9.94 -31.47
N LYS A 15 -10.33 10.68 -32.44
CA LYS A 15 -9.37 11.77 -32.18
C LYS A 15 -9.94 12.87 -31.27
N ASP A 16 -11.23 13.06 -31.28
CA ASP A 16 -11.96 14.03 -30.48
C ASP A 16 -12.51 13.49 -29.15
N PHE A 17 -12.28 12.18 -28.87
CA PHE A 17 -12.79 11.54 -27.65
C PHE A 17 -12.45 12.31 -26.37
N TYR A 18 -11.30 12.97 -26.33
CA TYR A 18 -10.85 13.78 -25.21
C TYR A 18 -11.07 15.29 -25.42
N ALA A 19 -11.86 15.71 -26.42
CA ALA A 19 -12.08 17.14 -26.71
C ALA A 19 -12.70 17.90 -25.52
N TYR A 20 -13.54 17.23 -24.73
CA TYR A 20 -14.15 17.80 -23.51
C TYR A 20 -13.13 18.30 -22.48
N ARG A 21 -11.86 17.86 -22.57
CA ARG A 21 -10.80 18.32 -21.65
C ARG A 21 -10.49 19.80 -21.78
N LYS A 22 -10.81 20.41 -22.90
CA LYS A 22 -10.66 21.86 -23.12
C LYS A 22 -11.60 22.68 -22.24
N ASP A 23 -12.74 22.10 -21.90
CA ASP A 23 -13.80 22.76 -21.13
C ASP A 23 -13.71 22.48 -19.62
N ILE A 24 -12.69 21.70 -19.19
CA ILE A 24 -12.48 21.39 -17.78
C ILE A 24 -11.81 22.58 -17.09
N ASP A 25 -12.49 23.16 -16.12
CA ASP A 25 -11.87 24.08 -15.17
C ASP A 25 -11.14 23.31 -14.07
N TYR A 26 -9.84 23.07 -14.31
CA TYR A 26 -8.95 22.37 -13.37
C TYR A 26 -8.65 23.18 -12.11
N ASN A 27 -8.98 24.47 -12.08
CA ASN A 27 -8.64 25.39 -11.01
C ASN A 27 -9.88 26.09 -10.44
N ASN A 28 -10.98 25.36 -10.37
CA ASN A 28 -12.24 25.88 -9.87
C ASN A 28 -12.20 26.04 -8.35
N ASN A 29 -12.15 27.29 -7.89
CA ASN A 29 -12.09 27.62 -6.48
C ASN A 29 -13.38 27.26 -5.71
N PHE A 30 -14.52 27.27 -6.36
CA PHE A 30 -15.79 26.91 -5.77
C PHE A 30 -15.87 25.39 -5.50
N HIS A 31 -15.35 24.58 -6.43
CA HIS A 31 -15.43 23.12 -6.34
C HIS A 31 -14.25 22.45 -5.61
N LYS A 32 -13.20 23.21 -5.23
CA LYS A 32 -11.95 22.65 -4.66
C LYS A 32 -12.13 21.72 -3.47
N ASP A 33 -13.17 21.93 -2.66
CA ASP A 33 -13.45 21.16 -1.46
C ASP A 33 -14.47 20.02 -1.69
N TYR A 34 -15.10 19.95 -2.88
CA TYR A 34 -16.07 18.91 -3.18
C TYR A 34 -15.37 17.56 -3.46
N PHE A 35 -15.87 16.53 -2.80
CA PHE A 35 -15.36 15.16 -2.97
C PHE A 35 -15.42 14.67 -4.43
N ILE A 36 -16.53 14.94 -5.13
CA ILE A 36 -16.73 14.53 -6.53
C ILE A 36 -15.70 15.17 -7.43
N TYR A 37 -15.44 16.47 -7.29
CA TYR A 37 -14.43 17.19 -8.06
C TYR A 37 -13.02 16.64 -7.82
N ASN A 38 -12.65 16.43 -6.56
CA ASN A 38 -11.35 15.85 -6.20
C ASN A 38 -11.17 14.43 -6.76
N ASN A 39 -12.21 13.60 -6.75
CA ASN A 39 -12.19 12.28 -7.36
C ASN A 39 -12.08 12.35 -8.88
N PHE A 40 -12.83 13.24 -9.51
CA PHE A 40 -12.72 13.50 -10.94
C PHE A 40 -11.28 13.86 -11.31
N LEU A 41 -10.65 14.82 -10.65
CA LEU A 41 -9.27 15.22 -10.89
C LEU A 41 -8.31 14.02 -10.75
N LYS A 42 -8.44 13.23 -9.69
CA LYS A 42 -7.62 12.03 -9.47
C LYS A 42 -7.67 11.06 -10.66
N TYR A 43 -8.86 10.77 -11.17
CA TYR A 43 -9.01 9.83 -12.30
C TYR A 43 -8.58 10.46 -13.63
N ASN A 44 -8.87 11.75 -13.81
CA ASN A 44 -8.47 12.46 -15.01
C ASN A 44 -6.94 12.54 -15.15
N PHE A 45 -6.20 12.84 -14.08
CA PHE A 45 -4.73 12.82 -14.10
C PHE A 45 -4.14 11.42 -14.34
N ASN A 46 -4.82 10.34 -13.94
CA ASN A 46 -4.42 9.00 -14.34
C ASN A 46 -4.54 8.79 -15.85
N ASN A 47 -5.60 9.31 -16.48
CA ASN A 47 -5.80 9.17 -17.92
C ASN A 47 -4.83 10.06 -18.72
N LEU A 48 -4.58 11.30 -18.27
CA LEU A 48 -3.58 12.18 -18.88
C LEU A 48 -2.17 11.60 -18.82
N ALA A 49 -1.78 11.08 -17.66
CA ALA A 49 -0.48 10.45 -17.47
C ALA A 49 -0.33 9.16 -18.28
N LEU A 50 -1.42 8.40 -18.48
CA LEU A 50 -1.40 7.20 -19.31
C LEU A 50 -1.14 7.52 -20.77
N GLU A 51 -1.84 8.52 -21.32
CA GLU A 51 -1.65 8.96 -22.68
C GLU A 51 -0.20 9.41 -22.93
N ARG A 52 0.36 10.20 -22.02
CA ARG A 52 1.75 10.64 -22.08
C ARG A 52 2.73 9.47 -21.99
N HIS A 53 2.51 8.55 -21.06
CA HIS A 53 3.36 7.38 -20.83
C HIS A 53 3.43 6.46 -22.07
N ILE A 54 2.29 6.20 -22.72
CA ILE A 54 2.24 5.38 -23.95
C ILE A 54 3.10 5.99 -25.06
N ASN A 55 3.11 7.31 -25.16
CA ASN A 55 3.80 8.02 -26.23
C ASN A 55 5.33 8.08 -26.06
N HIS A 56 5.88 7.98 -24.86
CA HIS A 56 7.32 8.16 -24.65
C HIS A 56 8.07 6.99 -23.99
N CYS A 57 7.39 6.09 -23.28
CA CYS A 57 8.09 5.00 -22.60
C CYS A 57 8.30 3.75 -23.46
N GLY A 58 7.74 3.67 -24.67
CA GLY A 58 7.84 2.51 -25.54
C GLY A 58 7.31 1.21 -24.94
N ALA A 59 6.58 1.31 -23.82
CA ALA A 59 6.06 0.17 -23.10
C ALA A 59 4.97 -0.54 -23.89
N LYS A 60 5.16 -1.85 -24.11
CA LYS A 60 4.17 -2.70 -24.79
C LYS A 60 2.89 -2.86 -23.96
N GLU A 61 3.03 -2.78 -22.62
CA GLU A 61 1.92 -2.92 -21.69
C GLU A 61 1.89 -1.79 -20.67
N PHE A 62 0.66 -1.40 -20.28
CA PHE A 62 0.44 -0.39 -19.26
C PHE A 62 0.73 -0.94 -17.86
N ASN A 63 1.69 -0.34 -17.18
CA ASN A 63 2.03 -0.64 -15.80
C ASN A 63 1.82 0.58 -14.89
N ARG A 64 0.79 0.55 -14.06
CA ARG A 64 0.51 1.60 -13.06
C ARG A 64 1.62 1.78 -12.01
N LYS A 65 2.49 0.78 -11.85
CA LYS A 65 3.63 0.82 -10.95
C LYS A 65 4.89 1.39 -11.64
N ALA A 66 4.85 1.63 -12.96
CA ALA A 66 5.98 2.18 -13.68
C ALA A 66 6.39 3.55 -13.12
N LEU A 67 7.69 3.74 -12.92
CA LEU A 67 8.25 4.99 -12.40
C LEU A 67 7.89 6.17 -13.30
N CYS A 68 8.13 6.05 -14.60
CA CYS A 68 7.86 7.12 -15.58
C CYS A 68 6.38 7.55 -15.58
N PHE A 69 5.43 6.62 -15.53
CA PHE A 69 4.00 6.95 -15.42
C PHE A 69 3.69 7.81 -14.19
N ASN A 70 4.28 7.49 -13.04
CA ASN A 70 4.02 8.22 -11.81
C ASN A 70 4.74 9.57 -11.79
N LEU A 71 5.94 9.68 -12.34
CA LEU A 71 6.64 10.96 -12.52
C LEU A 71 5.90 11.89 -13.49
N ASP A 72 5.40 11.37 -14.62
CA ASP A 72 4.58 12.13 -15.56
C ASP A 72 3.31 12.67 -14.90
N LYS A 73 2.67 11.85 -14.07
CA LYS A 73 1.48 12.27 -13.34
C LYS A 73 1.78 13.41 -12.37
N LEU A 74 2.88 13.35 -11.61
CA LEU A 74 3.28 14.44 -10.72
C LEU A 74 3.60 15.72 -11.52
N LYS A 75 4.28 15.58 -12.68
CA LYS A 75 4.58 16.71 -13.57
C LYS A 75 3.31 17.36 -14.13
N LEU A 76 2.34 16.56 -14.56
CA LEU A 76 1.05 17.05 -15.07
C LEU A 76 0.25 17.78 -13.98
N ILE A 77 0.18 17.22 -12.76
CA ILE A 77 -0.49 17.87 -11.64
C ILE A 77 0.16 19.24 -11.36
N ASP A 78 1.48 19.28 -11.32
CA ASP A 78 2.21 20.52 -11.03
C ASP A 78 2.00 21.59 -12.10
N SER A 79 1.99 21.20 -13.39
CA SER A 79 1.83 22.15 -14.50
C SER A 79 0.39 22.64 -14.72
N ILE A 80 -0.63 21.84 -14.35
CA ILE A 80 -2.03 22.15 -14.65
C ILE A 80 -2.75 22.76 -13.44
N ILE A 81 -2.46 22.27 -12.22
CA ILE A 81 -3.14 22.76 -11.01
C ILE A 81 -2.40 23.95 -10.41
N THR A 82 -3.08 25.07 -10.32
CA THR A 82 -2.55 26.32 -9.73
C THR A 82 -3.01 26.54 -8.29
N ILE A 83 -4.15 25.96 -7.87
CA ILE A 83 -4.67 26.06 -6.50
C ILE A 83 -3.78 25.25 -5.55
N PRO A 84 -3.01 25.87 -4.61
CA PRO A 84 -2.02 25.16 -3.80
C PRO A 84 -2.58 24.01 -2.97
N THR A 85 -3.77 24.17 -2.38
CA THR A 85 -4.42 23.14 -1.56
C THR A 85 -4.76 21.89 -2.39
N VAL A 86 -5.33 22.08 -3.58
CA VAL A 86 -5.66 20.98 -4.51
C VAL A 86 -4.39 20.34 -5.06
N LYS A 87 -3.42 21.16 -5.49
CA LYS A 87 -2.11 20.67 -5.99
C LYS A 87 -1.43 19.79 -4.97
N ASN A 88 -1.20 20.30 -3.75
CA ASN A 88 -0.50 19.58 -2.70
C ASN A 88 -1.22 18.29 -2.30
N LYS A 89 -2.56 18.30 -2.24
CA LYS A 89 -3.37 17.11 -1.97
C LYS A 89 -3.19 16.05 -3.05
N LEU A 90 -3.25 16.41 -4.32
CA LEU A 90 -3.07 15.47 -5.44
C LEU A 90 -1.63 14.93 -5.50
N LEU A 91 -0.63 15.78 -5.33
CA LEU A 91 0.79 15.38 -5.26
C LEU A 91 1.02 14.38 -4.12
N TYR A 92 0.55 14.71 -2.91
CA TYR A 92 0.67 13.84 -1.74
C TYR A 92 0.01 12.49 -1.97
N MET A 93 -1.27 12.45 -2.38
CA MET A 93 -2.01 11.21 -2.59
C MET A 93 -1.37 10.31 -3.65
N ASN A 94 -0.90 10.89 -4.75
CA ASN A 94 -0.27 10.10 -5.81
C ASN A 94 1.08 9.54 -5.39
N THR A 95 1.92 10.35 -4.71
CA THR A 95 3.21 9.92 -4.17
C THR A 95 3.02 8.84 -3.11
N PHE A 96 2.14 9.06 -2.13
CA PHE A 96 1.82 8.11 -1.07
C PHE A 96 1.34 6.76 -1.63
N ASN A 97 0.43 6.78 -2.61
CA ASN A 97 -0.08 5.57 -3.26
C ASN A 97 1.00 4.82 -4.06
N PHE A 98 1.94 5.52 -4.68
CA PHE A 98 3.06 4.90 -5.36
C PHE A 98 3.99 4.21 -4.37
N LEU A 99 4.43 4.92 -3.34
CA LEU A 99 5.37 4.43 -2.32
C LEU A 99 4.85 3.17 -1.64
N ASN A 100 3.56 3.14 -1.29
CA ASN A 100 2.95 1.97 -0.63
C ASN A 100 2.73 0.76 -1.55
N LYS A 101 3.00 0.87 -2.86
CA LYS A 101 2.85 -0.22 -3.84
C LYS A 101 4.16 -0.60 -4.52
N ASN A 102 5.24 0.08 -4.16
CA ASN A 102 6.54 -0.10 -4.79
C ASN A 102 7.60 -0.39 -3.73
N ASP A 103 8.37 -1.43 -3.96
CA ASP A 103 9.45 -1.92 -3.08
C ASP A 103 10.85 -1.60 -3.63
N ASN A 104 10.95 -0.95 -4.79
CA ASN A 104 12.22 -0.51 -5.35
C ASN A 104 12.66 0.82 -4.71
N THR A 105 13.74 0.79 -3.96
CA THR A 105 14.31 1.94 -3.23
C THR A 105 14.67 3.11 -4.15
N GLU A 106 15.28 2.85 -5.30
CA GLU A 106 15.69 3.92 -6.23
C GLU A 106 14.48 4.61 -6.87
N ASN A 107 13.45 3.85 -7.22
CA ASN A 107 12.19 4.40 -7.69
C ASN A 107 11.52 5.27 -6.61
N ASN A 108 11.56 4.84 -5.35
CA ASN A 108 11.00 5.58 -4.22
C ASN A 108 11.74 6.91 -4.02
N LYS A 109 13.08 6.91 -4.11
CA LYS A 109 13.89 8.14 -4.04
C LYS A 109 13.59 9.10 -5.19
N ALA A 110 13.44 8.59 -6.42
CA ALA A 110 13.14 9.39 -7.60
C ALA A 110 11.75 10.09 -7.48
N VAL A 111 10.74 9.36 -7.01
CA VAL A 111 9.40 9.93 -6.79
C VAL A 111 9.42 10.92 -5.61
N LEU A 112 10.14 10.63 -4.52
CA LEU A 112 10.34 11.57 -3.42
C LEU A 112 10.95 12.88 -3.92
N LYS A 113 12.05 12.82 -4.68
CA LYS A 113 12.69 14.01 -5.26
C LYS A 113 11.69 14.84 -6.07
N SER A 114 10.98 14.21 -6.99
CA SER A 114 9.97 14.88 -7.82
C SER A 114 8.84 15.50 -6.98
N PHE A 115 8.41 14.85 -5.90
CA PHE A 115 7.41 15.37 -4.99
C PHE A 115 7.92 16.61 -4.22
N LEU A 116 9.13 16.55 -3.66
CA LEU A 116 9.72 17.64 -2.89
C LEU A 116 9.91 18.92 -3.71
N GLU A 117 10.26 18.77 -5.01
CA GLU A 117 10.41 19.88 -5.95
C GLU A 117 9.07 20.57 -6.26
N LYS A 118 7.95 19.85 -6.21
CA LYS A 118 6.64 20.33 -6.67
C LYS A 118 5.68 20.71 -5.54
N SER A 119 5.80 20.06 -4.40
CA SER A 119 4.95 20.35 -3.24
C SER A 119 5.43 21.61 -2.51
N THR A 120 4.50 22.46 -2.12
CA THR A 120 4.74 23.64 -1.26
C THR A 120 4.26 23.43 0.17
N ASN A 121 3.71 22.25 0.51
CA ASN A 121 3.23 21.93 1.84
C ASN A 121 4.30 21.19 2.64
N GLU A 122 4.86 21.85 3.66
CA GLU A 122 5.96 21.33 4.45
C GLU A 122 5.59 20.10 5.30
N GLU A 123 4.37 20.04 5.84
CA GLU A 123 3.90 18.88 6.60
C GLU A 123 3.86 17.63 5.70
N ASN A 124 3.36 17.77 4.48
CA ASN A 124 3.34 16.71 3.49
C ASN A 124 4.76 16.27 3.09
N LYS A 125 5.71 17.21 2.96
CA LYS A 125 7.11 16.89 2.66
C LYS A 125 7.74 16.09 3.79
N VAL A 126 7.52 16.49 5.03
CA VAL A 126 8.00 15.76 6.22
C VAL A 126 7.41 14.35 6.25
N ALA A 127 6.09 14.22 6.08
CA ALA A 127 5.40 12.92 6.12
C ALA A 127 5.88 11.95 5.02
N ILE A 128 6.00 12.43 3.77
CA ILE A 128 6.47 11.59 2.66
C ILE A 128 7.95 11.21 2.81
N THR A 129 8.78 12.14 3.31
CA THR A 129 10.20 11.85 3.58
C THR A 129 10.35 10.79 4.68
N ALA A 130 9.57 10.89 5.75
CA ALA A 130 9.54 9.90 6.81
C ALA A 130 9.10 8.52 6.30
N LEU A 131 8.05 8.47 5.47
CA LEU A 131 7.59 7.23 4.83
C LEU A 131 8.69 6.56 4.00
N VAL A 132 9.39 7.32 3.16
CA VAL A 132 10.49 6.76 2.33
C VAL A 132 11.62 6.20 3.20
N LYS A 133 11.99 6.91 4.29
CA LYS A 133 12.99 6.41 5.26
C LYS A 133 12.52 5.10 5.93
N THR A 134 11.24 5.01 6.28
CA THR A 134 10.67 3.79 6.85
C THR A 134 10.69 2.64 5.84
N LEU A 135 10.26 2.89 4.61
CA LEU A 135 10.27 1.86 3.55
C LEU A 135 11.69 1.34 3.24
N ASP A 136 12.71 2.21 3.31
CA ASP A 136 14.11 1.77 3.14
C ASP A 136 14.58 0.85 4.27
N LYS A 137 14.11 1.07 5.51
CA LYS A 137 14.37 0.14 6.62
C LYS A 137 13.64 -1.20 6.47
N LEU A 138 12.50 -1.20 5.79
CA LEU A 138 11.66 -2.39 5.59
C LEU A 138 11.97 -3.15 4.29
N LYS A 139 13.06 -2.83 3.59
CA LYS A 139 13.42 -3.52 2.35
C LYS A 139 13.86 -4.96 2.58
N THR A 140 13.74 -5.77 1.54
CA THR A 140 14.19 -7.17 1.51
C THR A 140 15.65 -7.28 1.98
N GLY A 141 15.92 -8.27 2.82
CA GLY A 141 17.22 -8.56 3.43
C GLY A 141 17.47 -7.88 4.78
N ASN A 142 16.74 -6.81 5.11
CA ASN A 142 16.84 -6.17 6.42
C ASN A 142 16.15 -7.02 7.50
N THR A 143 16.57 -6.83 8.75
CA THR A 143 15.88 -7.44 9.90
C THR A 143 14.52 -6.76 10.11
N PHE A 144 13.50 -7.57 10.39
CA PHE A 144 12.17 -7.04 10.73
C PHE A 144 12.26 -6.17 12.00
N PRO A 145 11.63 -5.00 12.04
CA PRO A 145 11.65 -4.13 13.22
C PRO A 145 11.09 -4.85 14.45
N ASP A 146 11.79 -4.74 15.57
CA ASP A 146 11.31 -5.30 16.82
C ASP A 146 10.31 -4.36 17.47
N ILE A 147 9.05 -4.77 17.47
CA ILE A 147 7.93 -4.06 18.08
C ILE A 147 7.35 -4.89 19.21
N THR A 148 6.80 -4.22 20.21
CA THR A 148 6.07 -4.88 21.29
C THR A 148 4.63 -5.12 20.88
N VAL A 149 4.18 -6.37 21.01
CA VAL A 149 2.79 -6.77 20.78
C VAL A 149 2.19 -7.36 22.07
N LEU A 150 0.86 -7.31 22.15
CA LEU A 150 0.08 -7.86 23.26
C LEU A 150 -0.60 -9.14 22.82
N ASN A 151 -0.46 -10.20 23.58
CA ASN A 151 -1.23 -11.42 23.36
C ASN A 151 -2.67 -11.29 23.91
N VAL A 152 -3.47 -12.33 23.78
CA VAL A 152 -4.89 -12.36 24.24
C VAL A 152 -5.05 -12.21 25.76
N LYS A 153 -3.97 -12.36 26.55
CA LYS A 153 -3.93 -12.16 28.00
C LYS A 153 -3.43 -10.76 28.36
N ASN A 154 -3.18 -9.87 27.38
CA ASN A 154 -2.53 -8.57 27.53
C ASN A 154 -1.07 -8.64 28.05
N GLU A 155 -0.41 -9.75 27.85
CA GLU A 155 1.00 -9.89 28.15
C GLU A 155 1.83 -9.33 27.00
N GLU A 156 2.84 -8.52 27.32
CA GLU A 156 3.75 -7.93 26.33
C GLU A 156 4.81 -8.94 25.88
N THR A 157 5.07 -8.96 24.58
CA THR A 157 6.18 -9.68 24.02
C THR A 157 6.78 -8.94 22.83
N LEU A 158 8.07 -9.09 22.62
CA LEU A 158 8.73 -8.62 21.39
C LEU A 158 8.38 -9.56 20.24
N ILE A 159 7.99 -8.99 19.10
CA ILE A 159 7.53 -9.80 17.96
C ILE A 159 8.63 -10.73 17.45
N ASN A 160 9.89 -10.31 17.54
CA ASN A 160 11.02 -11.11 17.09
C ASN A 160 11.20 -12.39 17.91
N ASN A 161 10.75 -12.42 19.17
CA ASN A 161 10.76 -13.64 20.00
C ASN A 161 9.76 -14.70 19.51
N LEU A 162 8.78 -14.29 18.69
CA LEU A 162 7.77 -15.20 18.13
C LEU A 162 8.21 -15.84 16.82
N ILE A 163 9.26 -15.30 16.18
CA ILE A 163 9.71 -15.69 14.84
C ILE A 163 10.90 -16.65 14.96
N ASN A 164 10.64 -17.95 14.86
CA ASN A 164 11.64 -19.01 14.91
C ASN A 164 11.62 -19.94 13.68
N ARG A 165 10.71 -19.70 12.76
CA ARG A 165 10.55 -20.40 11.48
C ARG A 165 10.06 -19.41 10.40
N PRO A 166 10.00 -19.79 9.10
CA PRO A 166 9.42 -18.93 8.06
C PRO A 166 8.05 -18.42 8.49
N THR A 167 7.84 -17.10 8.44
CA THR A 167 6.67 -16.45 9.05
C THR A 167 6.03 -15.44 8.10
N ALA A 168 4.70 -15.48 8.00
CA ALA A 168 3.90 -14.44 7.37
C ALA A 168 3.17 -13.62 8.45
N ILE A 169 3.39 -12.30 8.48
CA ILE A 169 2.74 -11.38 9.41
C ILE A 169 1.70 -10.59 8.64
N TYR A 170 0.45 -10.64 9.08
CA TYR A 170 -0.66 -9.90 8.47
C TYR A 170 -1.42 -9.08 9.51
N PHE A 171 -2.14 -8.06 9.03
CA PHE A 171 -2.81 -7.09 9.88
C PHE A 171 -4.32 -7.13 9.66
N TRP A 172 -5.07 -6.86 10.73
CA TRP A 172 -6.51 -6.81 10.66
C TRP A 172 -7.11 -5.78 11.64
N SER A 173 -8.38 -5.41 11.40
CA SER A 173 -9.11 -4.47 12.24
C SER A 173 -10.60 -4.79 12.21
N ASN A 174 -11.28 -4.60 13.33
CA ASN A 174 -12.74 -4.72 13.41
C ASN A 174 -13.50 -3.72 12.51
N LYS A 175 -12.85 -2.58 12.18
CA LYS A 175 -13.43 -1.58 11.27
C LYS A 175 -13.55 -2.09 9.82
N PHE A 176 -12.78 -3.12 9.46
CA PHE A 176 -12.76 -3.75 8.15
C PHE A 176 -13.15 -5.22 8.26
N TYR A 177 -14.40 -5.48 8.71
CA TYR A 177 -14.87 -6.80 9.09
C TYR A 177 -14.76 -7.85 7.97
N ASP A 178 -15.05 -7.47 6.73
CA ASP A 178 -14.91 -8.38 5.59
C ASP A 178 -13.45 -8.78 5.37
N HIS A 179 -12.52 -7.83 5.45
CA HIS A 179 -11.09 -8.11 5.36
C HIS A 179 -10.64 -9.03 6.50
N PHE A 180 -11.09 -8.78 7.73
CA PHE A 180 -10.82 -9.63 8.89
C PHE A 180 -11.22 -11.08 8.62
N LYS A 181 -12.47 -11.33 8.20
CA LYS A 181 -12.95 -12.68 7.91
C LYS A 181 -12.21 -13.35 6.75
N HIS A 182 -12.06 -12.65 5.64
CA HIS A 182 -11.36 -13.19 4.47
C HIS A 182 -9.91 -13.55 4.78
N SER A 183 -9.19 -12.70 5.55
CA SER A 183 -7.80 -12.94 5.92
C SER A 183 -7.64 -14.19 6.78
N HIS A 184 -8.47 -14.34 7.82
CA HIS A 184 -8.40 -15.51 8.71
C HIS A 184 -8.77 -16.81 7.99
N ASN A 185 -9.81 -16.78 7.13
CA ASN A 185 -10.18 -17.94 6.33
C ASN A 185 -9.06 -18.32 5.35
N LYS A 186 -8.44 -17.31 4.68
CA LYS A 186 -7.31 -17.57 3.77
C LYS A 186 -6.11 -18.14 4.51
N VAL A 187 -5.82 -17.65 5.72
CA VAL A 187 -4.73 -18.17 6.54
C VAL A 187 -5.01 -19.62 6.99
N LYS A 188 -6.26 -19.97 7.28
CA LYS A 188 -6.61 -21.37 7.56
C LYS A 188 -6.26 -22.29 6.38
N GLU A 189 -6.67 -21.94 5.17
CA GLU A 189 -6.31 -22.69 3.95
C GLU A 189 -4.79 -22.80 3.75
N LEU A 190 -4.06 -21.68 3.98
CA LEU A 190 -2.63 -21.62 3.80
C LEU A 190 -1.87 -22.44 4.86
N LYS A 191 -2.34 -22.50 6.11
CA LYS A 191 -1.74 -23.35 7.16
C LYS A 191 -1.84 -24.83 6.83
N ASP A 192 -2.96 -25.26 6.26
CA ASP A 192 -3.14 -26.65 5.86
C ASP A 192 -2.20 -27.02 4.69
N LYS A 193 -1.94 -26.07 3.79
CA LYS A 193 -1.13 -26.25 2.58
C LYS A 193 0.38 -26.06 2.82
N TYR A 194 0.76 -25.19 3.76
CA TYR A 194 2.13 -24.81 4.09
C TYR A 194 2.37 -24.90 5.61
N PRO A 195 2.34 -26.11 6.21
CA PRO A 195 2.45 -26.29 7.66
C PRO A 195 3.78 -25.82 8.27
N GLU A 196 4.82 -25.68 7.45
CA GLU A 196 6.14 -25.16 7.82
C GLU A 196 6.18 -23.64 7.97
N VAL A 197 5.17 -22.92 7.44
CA VAL A 197 5.05 -21.45 7.56
C VAL A 197 4.21 -21.10 8.78
N ASP A 198 4.70 -20.22 9.63
CA ASP A 198 3.91 -19.62 10.70
C ASP A 198 3.14 -18.38 10.19
N PHE A 199 1.96 -18.17 10.75
CA PHE A 199 1.12 -17.01 10.43
C PHE A 199 0.81 -16.27 11.71
N ILE A 200 1.30 -15.03 11.82
CA ILE A 200 1.06 -14.13 12.95
C ILE A 200 0.03 -13.08 12.50
N ALA A 201 -1.07 -13.00 13.22
CA ALA A 201 -2.12 -12.03 13.03
C ALA A 201 -1.95 -10.86 14.01
N ILE A 202 -1.99 -9.62 13.52
CA ILE A 202 -1.86 -8.45 14.38
C ILE A 202 -3.07 -7.54 14.19
N ASN A 203 -3.86 -7.41 15.26
CA ASN A 203 -4.92 -6.40 15.33
C ASN A 203 -4.32 -5.00 15.46
N ILE A 204 -4.81 -4.07 14.66
CA ILE A 204 -4.33 -2.69 14.60
C ILE A 204 -5.37 -1.67 15.11
N ASP A 205 -6.38 -2.12 15.82
CA ASP A 205 -7.34 -1.23 16.49
C ASP A 205 -6.73 -0.63 17.77
N ASN A 206 -7.27 0.50 18.22
CA ASN A 206 -6.80 1.14 19.44
C ASN A 206 -7.02 0.21 20.65
N LYS A 207 -6.09 0.19 21.62
CA LYS A 207 -6.13 -0.59 22.87
C LYS A 207 -7.44 -0.46 23.65
N ALA A 208 -8.09 0.69 23.60
CA ALA A 208 -9.40 0.91 24.23
C ALA A 208 -10.51 0.04 23.64
N SER A 209 -10.30 -0.53 22.45
CA SER A 209 -11.23 -1.44 21.81
C SER A 209 -10.99 -2.88 22.27
N LYS A 210 -11.59 -3.27 23.41
CA LYS A 210 -11.58 -4.67 23.91
C LYS A 210 -12.31 -5.65 22.96
N ASN A 211 -12.81 -5.17 21.84
CA ASN A 211 -13.67 -5.93 20.93
C ASN A 211 -12.93 -6.89 19.99
N TRP A 212 -11.59 -6.84 19.92
CA TRP A 212 -10.86 -7.70 19.00
C TRP A 212 -10.95 -9.19 19.40
N MET A 213 -10.83 -9.51 20.70
CA MET A 213 -11.01 -10.88 21.20
C MET A 213 -12.46 -11.37 21.02
N TYR A 214 -13.45 -10.49 21.22
CA TYR A 214 -14.85 -10.85 20.95
C TYR A 214 -15.07 -11.25 19.49
N SER A 215 -14.44 -10.54 18.55
CA SER A 215 -14.56 -10.85 17.11
C SER A 215 -13.92 -12.20 16.78
N LEU A 216 -12.77 -12.53 17.37
CA LEU A 216 -12.13 -13.84 17.20
C LEU A 216 -13.00 -14.97 17.74
N ASN A 217 -13.47 -14.85 18.98
CA ASN A 217 -14.33 -15.85 19.63
C ASN A 217 -15.65 -16.06 18.89
N LYS A 218 -16.31 -14.97 18.47
CA LYS A 218 -17.57 -15.02 17.70
C LYS A 218 -17.43 -15.79 16.39
N ASN A 219 -16.25 -15.74 15.75
CA ASN A 219 -15.99 -16.42 14.50
C ASN A 219 -15.20 -17.75 14.69
N SER A 220 -15.00 -18.18 15.93
CA SER A 220 -14.28 -19.42 16.28
C SER A 220 -12.87 -19.49 15.68
N TYR A 221 -12.15 -18.37 15.62
CA TYR A 221 -10.76 -18.34 15.18
C TYR A 221 -9.81 -18.70 16.33
N PRO A 222 -8.71 -19.45 16.06
CA PRO A 222 -7.69 -19.77 17.06
C PRO A 222 -7.04 -18.51 17.63
N LEU A 223 -6.75 -18.51 18.94
CA LEU A 223 -6.17 -17.36 19.64
C LEU A 223 -4.64 -17.36 19.74
N GLU A 224 -4.01 -18.49 19.45
CA GLU A 224 -2.60 -18.75 19.77
C GLU A 224 -1.62 -17.82 19.04
N ARG A 225 -1.94 -17.38 17.83
CA ARG A 225 -1.10 -16.51 17.00
C ARG A 225 -1.73 -15.16 16.72
N GLU A 226 -2.63 -14.74 17.64
CA GLU A 226 -3.33 -13.48 17.59
C GLU A 226 -2.72 -12.48 18.57
N PHE A 227 -2.38 -11.31 18.07
CA PHE A 227 -1.75 -10.25 18.83
C PHE A 227 -2.40 -8.89 18.52
N GLN A 228 -2.14 -7.89 19.36
CA GLN A 228 -2.52 -6.50 19.14
C GLN A 228 -1.27 -5.61 19.23
N LEU A 229 -1.19 -4.54 18.42
CA LEU A 229 -0.13 -3.55 18.56
C LEU A 229 -0.18 -2.89 19.95
N ASN A 230 0.97 -2.76 20.58
CA ASN A 230 1.09 -2.09 21.88
C ASN A 230 0.95 -0.56 21.73
N ASP A 231 1.70 0.04 20.82
CA ASP A 231 1.57 1.45 20.42
C ASP A 231 1.11 1.55 18.96
N VAL A 232 -0.21 1.62 18.78
CA VAL A 232 -0.84 1.55 17.45
C VAL A 232 -0.34 2.65 16.51
N LYS A 233 -0.11 3.88 17.00
CA LYS A 233 0.34 4.99 16.15
C LYS A 233 1.78 4.78 15.72
N LYS A 234 2.67 4.62 16.69
CA LYS A 234 4.11 4.41 16.46
C LYS A 234 4.39 3.18 15.62
N ASP A 235 3.76 2.04 15.95
CA ASP A 235 4.05 0.77 15.29
C ASP A 235 3.51 0.72 13.86
N LYS A 236 2.36 1.38 13.59
CA LYS A 236 1.87 1.57 12.21
C LYS A 236 2.84 2.38 11.36
N ASP A 237 3.46 3.40 11.92
CA ASP A 237 4.45 4.22 11.23
C ASP A 237 5.75 3.44 11.00
N ILE A 238 6.24 2.69 12.01
CA ILE A 238 7.44 1.83 11.91
C ILE A 238 7.27 0.74 10.83
N LEU A 239 6.09 0.14 10.74
CA LEU A 239 5.80 -0.94 9.80
C LEU A 239 5.21 -0.46 8.48
N ALA A 240 4.99 0.85 8.34
CA ALA A 240 4.31 1.44 7.19
C ALA A 240 3.04 0.63 6.80
N ILE A 241 2.14 0.40 7.78
CA ILE A 241 0.94 -0.41 7.58
C ILE A 241 -0.07 0.38 6.77
N HIS A 242 0.10 0.34 5.46
CA HIS A 242 -0.83 0.90 4.49
C HIS A 242 -0.57 0.25 3.12
N PRO A 243 -1.54 -0.37 2.48
CA PRO A 243 -2.92 -0.64 2.93
C PRO A 243 -2.98 -1.76 4.00
N MET A 244 -4.19 -1.98 4.56
CA MET A 244 -4.46 -3.05 5.52
C MET A 244 -4.09 -4.45 5.02
N THR A 245 -4.20 -4.68 3.71
CA THR A 245 -3.88 -5.95 3.06
C THR A 245 -2.38 -6.25 2.99
N LYS A 246 -1.52 -5.38 3.53
CA LYS A 246 -0.08 -5.58 3.59
C LYS A 246 0.26 -6.82 4.41
N VAL A 247 1.15 -7.65 3.87
CA VAL A 247 1.72 -8.81 4.54
C VAL A 247 3.23 -8.71 4.46
N PHE A 248 3.91 -9.02 5.57
CA PHE A 248 5.35 -9.29 5.59
C PHE A 248 5.60 -10.78 5.52
N VAL A 249 6.55 -11.19 4.70
CA VAL A 249 7.05 -12.56 4.64
C VAL A 249 8.49 -12.55 5.10
N LEU A 250 8.78 -13.32 6.15
CA LEU A 250 10.06 -13.36 6.85
C LEU A 250 10.65 -14.77 6.81
N ASN A 251 11.97 -14.87 6.75
CA ASN A 251 12.65 -16.14 6.96
C ASN A 251 12.83 -16.43 8.47
N LYS A 252 13.31 -17.63 8.81
CA LYS A 252 13.56 -18.07 10.20
C LYS A 252 14.55 -17.20 10.99
N ASN A 253 15.36 -16.40 10.29
CA ASN A 253 16.33 -15.48 10.88
C ASN A 253 15.76 -14.03 10.98
N GLN A 254 14.44 -13.86 10.94
CA GLN A 254 13.74 -12.58 11.05
C GLN A 254 14.09 -11.58 9.93
N LYS A 255 14.67 -12.05 8.81
CA LYS A 255 14.94 -11.19 7.66
C LYS A 255 13.71 -11.07 6.79
N ILE A 256 13.44 -9.84 6.35
CA ILE A 256 12.35 -9.55 5.43
C ILE A 256 12.69 -10.16 4.06
N VAL A 257 11.84 -11.03 3.57
CA VAL A 257 11.87 -11.55 2.19
C VAL A 257 10.94 -10.76 1.29
N HIS A 258 9.74 -10.46 1.79
CA HIS A 258 8.79 -9.57 1.15
C HIS A 258 8.18 -8.62 2.18
N SER A 259 8.28 -7.32 1.93
CA SER A 259 7.80 -6.28 2.86
C SER A 259 6.44 -5.70 2.50
N ASN A 260 5.92 -6.01 1.31
CA ASN A 260 4.71 -5.39 0.77
C ASN A 260 3.98 -6.34 -0.18
N THR A 261 3.65 -7.53 0.33
CA THR A 261 2.83 -8.48 -0.42
C THR A 261 1.38 -8.48 0.08
N ASN A 262 0.53 -9.22 -0.60
CA ASN A 262 -0.89 -9.35 -0.29
C ASN A 262 -1.29 -10.83 -0.42
N MET A 263 -1.84 -11.41 0.63
CA MET A 263 -2.21 -12.84 0.65
C MET A 263 -3.30 -13.23 -0.36
N PHE A 264 -4.00 -12.24 -0.92
CA PHE A 264 -5.02 -12.46 -1.97
C PHE A 264 -4.46 -12.29 -3.39
N ALA A 265 -3.17 -11.95 -3.53
CA ALA A 265 -2.53 -11.86 -4.84
C ALA A 265 -2.21 -13.25 -5.39
N SER A 266 -2.34 -13.44 -6.70
CA SER A 266 -2.13 -14.72 -7.37
C SER A 266 -0.71 -15.30 -7.21
N ASN A 267 0.28 -14.45 -6.93
CA ASN A 267 1.67 -14.84 -6.72
C ASN A 267 2.06 -15.04 -5.24
N PHE A 268 1.12 -14.89 -4.30
CA PHE A 268 1.45 -14.97 -2.87
C PHE A 268 1.96 -16.36 -2.46
N GLU A 269 1.32 -17.42 -2.96
CA GLU A 269 1.76 -18.78 -2.65
C GLU A 269 3.15 -19.10 -3.20
N GLN A 270 3.53 -18.55 -4.36
CA GLN A 270 4.91 -18.67 -4.85
C GLN A 270 5.91 -17.94 -3.95
N GLN A 271 5.51 -16.84 -3.33
CA GLN A 271 6.34 -16.11 -2.36
C GLN A 271 6.52 -16.90 -1.06
N LEU A 272 5.50 -17.64 -0.61
CA LEU A 272 5.64 -18.56 0.53
C LEU A 272 6.57 -19.72 0.22
N LEU A 273 6.44 -20.35 -0.96
CA LEU A 273 7.34 -21.43 -1.37
C LEU A 273 8.82 -21.00 -1.39
N ALA A 274 9.10 -19.77 -1.79
CA ALA A 274 10.47 -19.25 -1.85
C ALA A 274 11.17 -19.12 -0.48
N ILE A 275 10.43 -19.12 0.64
CA ILE A 275 11.00 -19.06 1.99
C ILE A 275 11.08 -20.45 2.67
N VAL A 276 10.32 -21.41 2.17
CA VAL A 276 10.31 -22.79 2.69
C VAL A 276 11.46 -23.59 2.09
N SER A 277 11.80 -23.32 0.83
CA SER A 277 12.83 -24.05 0.08
C SER A 277 14.27 -23.62 0.42
N LYS A 278 14.48 -22.72 1.37
CA LYS A 278 15.78 -22.21 1.83
C LYS A 278 16.03 -22.55 3.31
#